data_4cf2e86389bfbb719d6cb9c2c005bc88
#
_entry.id   4cf2e86389bfbb719d6cb9c2c005bc88
#
_cell.length_a   1.000
_cell.length_b   1.000
_cell.length_c   1.000
_cell.angle_alpha   90.00
_cell.angle_beta   90.00
_cell.angle_gamma   90.00
#
_symmetry.space_group_name_H-M   'P 1'
#
loop_
_entity.id
_entity.type
_entity.pdbx_description
1 polymer ?
#
loop_
_entity_poly.entity_id
_entity_poly.type
_entity_poly.pdbx_seq_one_letter_code
_entity_poly.pdbx_strand_id
1 'polypeptide(L)'
;MATEKNIIVALELGSTSIRAIAGQHMPDGTMQVLAFAEENASNCIRKGIIDNIDKTTQAISRVLGQIGLQLGQTVSRIYVGLGGQSLHSVQNKIQRTFAEKTQITNALIDQLMDTNRGVVYTDSQILEVIPQEYKVGNRAEADIVGMQIELMEANFLNIIARNSLADNIEKCVHDAGFEIAELLITPLSLGGTILNAAEKRSGCALVDIGSDTTTVSIYTKNILRKLVVIPMGSNNATIDLSTCLTTELEEAESLKLKYGRAWSENHDTAQNNIIKISL
;
A
#
# COMPACT_ATOMS: atom_id res chain seq x y z
N MET A 1 -36.96 6.04 12.14
CA MET A 1 -35.57 6.04 12.59
C MET A 1 -34.71 6.13 11.33
N ALA A 2 -34.01 7.24 11.10
CA ALA A 2 -33.06 7.34 10.01
C ALA A 2 -31.94 6.33 10.29
N THR A 3 -31.78 5.36 9.42
CA THR A 3 -30.60 4.48 9.40
C THR A 3 -29.38 5.40 9.30
N GLU A 4 -28.55 5.43 10.33
CA GLU A 4 -27.25 6.09 10.27
C GLU A 4 -26.55 5.54 9.00
N LYS A 5 -26.34 6.42 8.05
CA LYS A 5 -25.60 6.09 6.84
C LYS A 5 -24.18 5.81 7.28
N ASN A 6 -23.78 4.54 7.24
CA ASN A 6 -22.42 4.13 7.59
C ASN A 6 -21.46 4.58 6.47
N ILE A 7 -21.08 5.86 6.51
CA ILE A 7 -20.19 6.47 5.53
C ILE A 7 -18.76 6.13 5.93
N ILE A 8 -18.02 5.57 5.00
CA ILE A 8 -16.60 5.26 5.12
C ILE A 8 -15.83 6.36 4.40
N VAL A 9 -14.85 6.95 5.07
CA VAL A 9 -13.95 7.93 4.49
C VAL A 9 -12.54 7.34 4.48
N ALA A 10 -11.91 7.30 3.32
CA ALA A 10 -10.54 6.83 3.13
C ALA A 10 -9.66 7.97 2.62
N LEU A 11 -8.43 8.03 3.16
CA LEU A 11 -7.38 8.98 2.80
C LEU A 11 -6.18 8.22 2.24
N GLU A 12 -5.67 8.67 1.09
CA GLU A 12 -4.42 8.21 0.49
C GLU A 12 -3.40 9.34 0.48
N LEU A 13 -2.16 9.03 0.89
CA LEU A 13 -1.05 9.96 0.98
C LEU A 13 -0.02 9.64 -0.13
N GLY A 14 -0.28 10.11 -1.35
CA GLY A 14 0.60 9.94 -2.49
C GLY A 14 1.66 11.04 -2.60
N SER A 15 2.73 10.79 -3.37
CA SER A 15 3.83 11.77 -3.55
C SER A 15 3.45 12.97 -4.42
N THR A 16 2.46 12.83 -5.28
CA THR A 16 1.97 13.94 -6.13
C THR A 16 0.70 14.56 -5.55
N SER A 17 -0.18 13.74 -4.98
CA SER A 17 -1.46 14.19 -4.44
C SER A 17 -1.87 13.44 -3.19
N ILE A 18 -2.56 14.14 -2.31
CA ILE A 18 -3.32 13.59 -1.20
C ILE A 18 -4.76 13.50 -1.66
N ARG A 19 -5.37 12.32 -1.57
CA ARG A 19 -6.73 12.05 -2.02
C ARG A 19 -7.58 11.54 -0.90
N ALA A 20 -8.83 12.01 -0.85
CA ALA A 20 -9.84 11.45 0.03
C ALA A 20 -11.08 11.06 -0.76
N ILE A 21 -11.67 9.95 -0.38
CA ILE A 21 -12.90 9.44 -0.95
C ILE A 21 -13.86 9.07 0.17
N ALA A 22 -15.12 9.41 0.01
CA ALA A 22 -16.18 8.96 0.90
C ALA A 22 -17.14 8.06 0.14
N GLY A 23 -17.50 6.94 0.75
CA GLY A 23 -18.40 5.97 0.15
C GLY A 23 -19.34 5.34 1.19
N GLN A 24 -20.36 4.67 0.69
CA GLN A 24 -21.34 3.94 1.48
C GLN A 24 -21.63 2.58 0.86
N HIS A 25 -21.71 1.55 1.69
CA HIS A 25 -22.21 0.25 1.27
C HIS A 25 -23.71 0.32 0.96
N MET A 26 -24.06 -0.16 -0.23
CA MET A 26 -25.44 -0.31 -0.66
C MET A 26 -25.97 -1.69 -0.27
N PRO A 27 -27.30 -1.89 -0.15
CA PRO A 27 -27.89 -3.18 0.20
C PRO A 27 -27.59 -4.30 -0.80
N ASP A 28 -27.26 -3.97 -2.04
CA ASP A 28 -26.86 -4.91 -3.11
C ASP A 28 -25.39 -5.34 -3.03
N GLY A 29 -24.65 -4.86 -2.01
CA GLY A 29 -23.24 -5.15 -1.81
C GLY A 29 -22.27 -4.25 -2.61
N THR A 30 -22.79 -3.31 -3.41
CA THR A 30 -21.95 -2.34 -4.11
C THR A 30 -21.52 -1.18 -3.20
N MET A 31 -20.45 -0.48 -3.59
CA MET A 31 -19.98 0.73 -2.92
C MET A 31 -20.40 1.95 -3.76
N GLN A 32 -21.21 2.82 -3.18
CA GLN A 32 -21.53 4.11 -3.78
C GLN A 32 -20.53 5.17 -3.33
N VAL A 33 -19.85 5.83 -4.28
CA VAL A 33 -19.01 6.99 -4.00
C VAL A 33 -19.92 8.21 -3.79
N LEU A 34 -19.72 8.90 -2.67
CA LEU A 34 -20.51 10.06 -2.26
C LEU A 34 -19.74 11.38 -2.40
N ALA A 35 -18.43 11.35 -2.17
CA ALA A 35 -17.57 12.53 -2.26
C ALA A 35 -16.15 12.12 -2.67
N PHE A 36 -15.43 13.04 -3.32
CA PHE A 36 -14.03 12.91 -3.68
C PHE A 36 -13.36 14.28 -3.58
N ALA A 37 -12.14 14.31 -3.04
CA ALA A 37 -11.32 15.50 -2.98
C ALA A 37 -9.85 15.15 -3.17
N GLU A 38 -9.09 16.09 -3.74
CA GLU A 38 -7.66 15.94 -4.02
C GLU A 38 -6.92 17.26 -3.77
N GLU A 39 -5.72 17.16 -3.18
CA GLU A 39 -4.77 18.27 -2.96
C GLU A 39 -3.37 17.89 -3.44
N ASN A 40 -2.60 18.86 -3.90
CA ASN A 40 -1.21 18.65 -4.30
C ASN A 40 -0.33 18.32 -3.09
N ALA A 41 0.51 17.30 -3.21
CA ALA A 41 1.42 16.82 -2.17
C ALA A 41 2.91 16.96 -2.53
N SER A 42 3.25 17.39 -3.73
CA SER A 42 4.62 17.36 -4.27
C SER A 42 5.67 18.11 -3.44
N ASN A 43 5.25 18.99 -2.55
CA ASN A 43 6.11 19.78 -1.66
C ASN A 43 6.11 19.29 -0.19
N CYS A 44 5.47 18.19 0.12
CA CYS A 44 5.34 17.68 1.49
C CYS A 44 5.46 16.15 1.61
N ILE A 45 5.30 15.40 0.51
CA ILE A 45 5.46 13.94 0.49
C ILE A 45 6.42 13.58 -0.65
N ARG A 46 7.44 12.76 -0.34
CA ARG A 46 8.41 12.24 -1.32
C ARG A 46 8.54 10.74 -1.19
N LYS A 47 8.45 10.03 -2.30
CA LYS A 47 8.56 8.57 -2.34
C LYS A 47 7.63 7.88 -1.34
N GLY A 48 6.42 8.45 -1.16
CA GLY A 48 5.43 7.99 -0.19
C GLY A 48 5.80 8.21 1.28
N ILE A 49 6.79 9.05 1.58
CA ILE A 49 7.19 9.41 2.95
C ILE A 49 6.90 10.89 3.18
N ILE A 50 6.29 11.20 4.32
CA ILE A 50 6.04 12.58 4.75
C ILE A 50 7.37 13.28 5.02
N ASP A 51 7.69 14.28 4.22
CA ASP A 51 8.90 15.10 4.28
C ASP A 51 8.66 16.39 5.10
N ASN A 52 7.42 16.87 5.10
CA ASN A 52 7.03 18.08 5.83
C ASN A 52 5.69 17.87 6.55
N ILE A 53 5.76 17.73 7.88
CA ILE A 53 4.61 17.48 8.75
C ILE A 53 3.55 18.60 8.61
N ASP A 54 3.95 19.86 8.77
CA ASP A 54 3.01 20.99 8.81
C ASP A 54 2.24 21.14 7.48
N LYS A 55 2.95 21.05 6.36
CA LYS A 55 2.31 21.13 5.03
C LYS A 55 1.39 19.95 4.78
N THR A 56 1.80 18.75 5.20
CA THR A 56 0.97 17.54 5.06
C THR A 56 -0.29 17.66 5.92
N THR A 57 -0.17 18.09 7.18
CA THR A 57 -1.29 18.35 8.08
C THR A 57 -2.29 19.34 7.46
N GLN A 58 -1.81 20.45 6.90
CA GLN A 58 -2.66 21.44 6.23
C GLN A 58 -3.37 20.85 5.00
N ALA A 59 -2.67 20.06 4.19
CA ALA A 59 -3.25 19.45 3.01
C ALA A 59 -4.31 18.40 3.39
N ILE A 60 -4.08 17.58 4.42
CA ILE A 60 -5.06 16.64 4.98
C ILE A 60 -6.30 17.39 5.46
N SER A 61 -6.11 18.48 6.22
CA SER A 61 -7.22 19.30 6.73
C SER A 61 -8.06 19.87 5.59
N ARG A 62 -7.44 20.36 4.50
CA ARG A 62 -8.18 20.88 3.34
C ARG A 62 -8.96 19.79 2.61
N VAL A 63 -8.30 18.65 2.30
CA VAL A 63 -8.94 17.53 1.59
C VAL A 63 -10.14 16.99 2.36
N LEU A 64 -9.98 16.72 3.67
CA LEU A 64 -11.06 16.19 4.49
C LEU A 64 -12.14 17.23 4.78
N GLY A 65 -11.77 18.52 4.86
CA GLY A 65 -12.73 19.62 4.92
C GLY A 65 -13.61 19.69 3.67
N GLN A 66 -13.04 19.50 2.48
CA GLN A 66 -13.80 19.41 1.22
C GLN A 66 -14.75 18.20 1.19
N ILE A 67 -14.32 17.04 1.71
CA ILE A 67 -15.18 15.86 1.87
C ILE A 67 -16.38 16.18 2.78
N GLY A 68 -16.12 16.80 3.94
CA GLY A 68 -17.18 17.21 4.87
C GLY A 68 -18.20 18.16 4.23
N LEU A 69 -17.73 19.14 3.45
CA LEU A 69 -18.60 20.07 2.71
C LEU A 69 -19.46 19.34 1.66
N GLN A 70 -18.88 18.42 0.88
CA GLN A 70 -19.64 17.65 -0.11
C GLN A 70 -20.68 16.72 0.53
N LEU A 71 -20.37 16.15 1.70
CA LEU A 71 -21.27 15.28 2.43
C LEU A 71 -22.35 16.05 3.22
N GLY A 72 -22.13 17.33 3.47
CA GLY A 72 -22.99 18.15 4.36
C GLY A 72 -22.93 17.72 5.83
N GLN A 73 -21.86 17.03 6.24
CA GLN A 73 -21.67 16.56 7.62
C GLN A 73 -20.18 16.54 8.02
N THR A 74 -19.93 16.52 9.33
CA THR A 74 -18.58 16.45 9.87
C THR A 74 -18.00 15.03 9.68
N VAL A 75 -16.79 14.96 9.16
CA VAL A 75 -15.96 13.75 9.16
C VAL A 75 -15.12 13.78 10.43
N SER A 76 -15.10 12.71 11.21
CA SER A 76 -14.29 12.61 12.43
C SER A 76 -13.28 11.46 12.36
N ARG A 77 -13.66 10.37 11.72
CA ARG A 77 -12.90 9.12 11.71
C ARG A 77 -12.66 8.63 10.27
N ILE A 78 -11.40 8.27 9.96
CA ILE A 78 -10.99 7.95 8.60
C ILE A 78 -10.11 6.70 8.55
N TYR A 79 -10.14 5.99 7.43
CA TYR A 79 -9.17 4.95 7.07
C TYR A 79 -8.03 5.59 6.31
N VAL A 80 -6.78 5.23 6.61
CA VAL A 80 -5.61 5.84 5.96
C VAL A 80 -4.76 4.76 5.29
N GLY A 81 -4.47 4.96 4.01
CA GLY A 81 -3.55 4.12 3.26
C GLY A 81 -2.10 4.41 3.65
N LEU A 82 -1.36 3.34 3.95
CA LEU A 82 0.05 3.36 4.29
C LEU A 82 0.85 2.72 3.16
N GLY A 83 1.77 3.49 2.59
CA GLY A 83 2.69 3.07 1.53
C GLY A 83 4.03 3.81 1.65
N GLY A 84 4.91 3.67 0.66
CA GLY A 84 6.16 4.41 0.60
C GLY A 84 7.41 3.52 0.59
N GLN A 85 8.55 4.15 0.29
CA GLN A 85 9.79 3.44 -0.06
C GLN A 85 10.39 2.59 1.07
N SER A 86 10.02 2.81 2.34
CA SER A 86 10.51 1.99 3.46
C SER A 86 9.75 0.69 3.63
N LEU A 87 8.57 0.56 2.99
CA LEU A 87 7.72 -0.61 3.09
C LEU A 87 8.31 -1.78 2.28
N HIS A 88 8.52 -2.91 2.92
CA HIS A 88 8.99 -4.12 2.25
C HIS A 88 8.69 -5.37 3.07
N SER A 89 8.84 -6.52 2.45
CA SER A 89 8.66 -7.80 3.13
C SER A 89 9.98 -8.46 3.49
N VAL A 90 10.02 -9.06 4.68
CA VAL A 90 11.15 -9.86 5.19
C VAL A 90 10.65 -11.24 5.58
N GLN A 91 11.32 -12.27 5.12
CA GLN A 91 11.03 -13.64 5.55
C GLN A 91 11.64 -13.89 6.92
N ASN A 92 10.87 -14.52 7.79
CA ASN A 92 11.34 -15.02 9.07
C ASN A 92 10.94 -16.47 9.27
N LYS A 93 11.74 -17.22 10.01
CA LYS A 93 11.55 -18.63 10.28
C LYS A 93 11.67 -18.91 11.77
N ILE A 94 10.71 -19.64 12.29
CA ILE A 94 10.75 -20.10 13.67
C ILE A 94 10.76 -21.62 13.65
N GLN A 95 11.83 -22.19 14.17
CA GLN A 95 11.95 -23.63 14.33
C GLN A 95 11.55 -24.01 15.76
N ARG A 96 10.72 -25.04 15.87
CA ARG A 96 10.28 -25.58 17.17
C ARG A 96 10.47 -27.09 17.22
N THR A 97 11.15 -27.52 18.26
CA THR A 97 11.35 -28.94 18.59
C THR A 97 10.57 -29.25 19.87
N PHE A 98 9.85 -30.35 19.86
CA PHE A 98 9.09 -30.84 21.00
C PHE A 98 9.82 -32.07 21.58
N ALA A 99 9.75 -32.27 22.92
CA ALA A 99 10.37 -33.40 23.58
C ALA A 99 9.72 -34.73 23.17
N GLU A 100 8.42 -34.69 22.84
CA GLU A 100 7.62 -35.82 22.40
C GLU A 100 6.72 -35.39 21.22
N LYS A 101 6.18 -36.37 20.49
CA LYS A 101 5.17 -36.08 19.46
C LYS A 101 4.01 -35.28 20.04
N THR A 102 3.91 -34.05 19.62
CA THR A 102 2.95 -33.08 20.13
C THR A 102 1.90 -32.80 19.06
N GLN A 103 0.64 -32.83 19.45
CA GLN A 103 -0.45 -32.44 18.54
C GLN A 103 -0.46 -30.92 18.40
N ILE A 104 -0.40 -30.46 17.16
CA ILE A 104 -0.47 -29.03 16.83
C ILE A 104 -1.89 -28.54 17.01
N THR A 105 -2.03 -27.46 17.76
CA THR A 105 -3.31 -26.79 18.02
C THR A 105 -3.26 -25.35 17.48
N ASN A 106 -4.43 -24.74 17.30
CA ASN A 106 -4.52 -23.30 16.94
C ASN A 106 -3.78 -22.43 17.95
N ALA A 107 -3.90 -22.72 19.26
CA ALA A 107 -3.18 -21.97 20.30
C ALA A 107 -1.65 -22.03 20.14
N LEU A 108 -1.11 -23.14 19.64
CA LEU A 108 0.33 -23.22 19.35
C LEU A 108 0.70 -22.40 18.11
N ILE A 109 -0.14 -22.39 17.09
CA ILE A 109 0.06 -21.52 15.91
C ILE A 109 0.01 -20.04 16.33
N ASP A 110 -0.96 -19.65 17.16
CA ASP A 110 -1.05 -18.28 17.69
C ASP A 110 0.19 -17.90 18.49
N GLN A 111 0.72 -18.79 19.33
CA GLN A 111 1.99 -18.56 20.05
C GLN A 111 3.18 -18.36 19.11
N LEU A 112 3.23 -19.09 17.98
CA LEU A 112 4.28 -18.89 16.97
C LEU A 112 4.14 -17.55 16.27
N MET A 113 2.92 -17.14 15.96
CA MET A 113 2.61 -15.82 15.41
C MET A 113 3.06 -14.71 16.38
N ASP A 114 2.73 -14.83 17.66
CA ASP A 114 3.12 -13.85 18.68
C ASP A 114 4.64 -13.82 18.89
N THR A 115 5.30 -14.98 18.87
CA THR A 115 6.76 -15.05 18.88
C THR A 115 7.36 -14.33 17.67
N ASN A 116 6.77 -14.49 16.50
CA ASN A 116 7.21 -13.80 15.28
C ASN A 116 6.99 -12.28 15.36
N ARG A 117 5.87 -11.83 15.93
CA ARG A 117 5.59 -10.39 16.15
C ARG A 117 6.61 -9.75 17.11
N GLY A 118 7.18 -10.54 18.03
CA GLY A 118 8.23 -10.10 18.95
C GLY A 118 9.63 -9.93 18.32
N VAL A 119 9.79 -10.24 17.03
CA VAL A 119 11.08 -10.04 16.34
C VAL A 119 11.33 -8.55 16.17
N VAL A 120 12.50 -8.09 16.58
CA VAL A 120 12.90 -6.69 16.53
C VAL A 120 13.72 -6.43 15.27
N TYR A 121 13.32 -5.42 14.50
CA TYR A 121 14.07 -4.89 13.38
C TYR A 121 14.60 -3.50 13.72
N THR A 122 15.86 -3.21 13.38
CA THR A 122 16.47 -1.89 13.65
C THR A 122 15.70 -0.79 12.91
N ASP A 123 15.26 0.24 13.65
CA ASP A 123 14.52 1.41 13.12
C ASP A 123 13.24 1.07 12.33
N SER A 124 12.73 -0.16 12.47
CA SER A 124 11.57 -0.63 11.74
C SER A 124 10.63 -1.42 12.63
N GLN A 125 9.35 -1.39 12.29
CA GLN A 125 8.30 -2.15 12.96
C GLN A 125 7.62 -3.13 12.01
N ILE A 126 7.10 -4.22 12.57
CA ILE A 126 6.25 -5.15 11.85
C ILE A 126 4.85 -4.54 11.80
N LEU A 127 4.36 -4.30 10.58
CA LEU A 127 3.01 -3.79 10.31
C LEU A 127 2.02 -4.94 10.14
N GLU A 128 2.45 -6.05 9.50
CA GLU A 128 1.62 -7.21 9.26
C GLU A 128 2.48 -8.48 9.22
N VAL A 129 1.90 -9.59 9.67
CA VAL A 129 2.51 -10.92 9.62
C VAL A 129 1.67 -11.84 8.75
N ILE A 130 2.24 -12.33 7.68
CA ILE A 130 1.56 -13.23 6.75
C ILE A 130 2.15 -14.63 6.89
N PRO A 131 1.39 -15.59 7.44
CA PRO A 131 1.83 -16.98 7.50
C PRO A 131 2.12 -17.51 6.10
N GLN A 132 3.20 -18.25 6.00
CA GLN A 132 3.57 -18.99 4.79
C GLN A 132 3.27 -20.47 5.00
N GLU A 133 3.96 -21.38 4.28
CA GLU A 133 3.85 -22.81 4.59
C GLU A 133 4.65 -23.19 5.85
N TYR A 134 4.14 -24.17 6.57
CA TYR A 134 4.85 -24.85 7.64
C TYR A 134 5.65 -26.01 7.05
N LYS A 135 6.88 -26.20 7.52
CA LYS A 135 7.69 -27.34 7.10
C LYS A 135 7.71 -28.38 8.21
N VAL A 136 7.23 -29.58 7.88
CA VAL A 136 7.23 -30.76 8.76
C VAL A 136 8.05 -31.86 8.09
N GLY A 137 9.25 -32.11 8.60
CA GLY A 137 10.23 -32.95 7.90
C GLY A 137 10.58 -32.36 6.53
N ASN A 138 10.35 -33.13 5.47
CA ASN A 138 10.62 -32.70 4.09
C ASN A 138 9.40 -32.17 3.34
N ARG A 139 8.26 -31.96 4.02
CA ARG A 139 7.01 -31.51 3.39
C ARG A 139 6.70 -30.08 3.81
N ALA A 140 6.22 -29.29 2.86
CA ALA A 140 5.66 -27.98 3.10
C ALA A 140 4.13 -28.11 3.09
N GLU A 141 3.50 -27.76 4.21
CA GLU A 141 2.06 -27.89 4.46
C GLU A 141 1.48 -26.49 4.74
N ALA A 142 0.32 -26.20 4.18
CA ALA A 142 -0.38 -24.95 4.42
C ALA A 142 -1.11 -24.95 5.77
N ASP A 143 -1.58 -26.12 6.21
CA ASP A 143 -2.25 -26.33 7.49
C ASP A 143 -1.68 -27.59 8.14
N ILE A 144 -1.32 -27.46 9.41
CA ILE A 144 -0.73 -28.53 10.21
C ILE A 144 -1.52 -28.78 11.50
N VAL A 145 -2.63 -28.09 11.70
CA VAL A 145 -3.47 -28.27 12.90
C VAL A 145 -4.00 -29.70 12.95
N GLY A 146 -3.87 -30.35 14.11
CA GLY A 146 -4.22 -31.76 14.34
C GLY A 146 -3.09 -32.76 14.06
N MET A 147 -2.02 -32.37 13.36
CA MET A 147 -0.86 -33.25 13.14
C MET A 147 -0.08 -33.48 14.42
N GLN A 148 0.51 -34.69 14.57
CA GLN A 148 1.44 -35.01 15.65
C GLN A 148 2.88 -34.96 15.11
N ILE A 149 3.67 -34.02 15.62
CA ILE A 149 5.01 -33.75 15.12
C ILE A 149 6.00 -33.53 16.28
N GLU A 150 7.26 -33.79 16.03
CA GLU A 150 8.38 -33.54 16.96
C GLU A 150 9.19 -32.31 16.55
N LEU A 151 9.21 -31.99 15.25
CA LEU A 151 9.96 -30.85 14.70
C LEU A 151 9.15 -30.17 13.63
N MET A 152 9.08 -28.85 13.72
CA MET A 152 8.48 -28.01 12.69
C MET A 152 9.30 -26.72 12.44
N GLU A 153 9.20 -26.20 11.23
CA GLU A 153 9.63 -24.85 10.88
C GLU A 153 8.38 -24.08 10.43
N ALA A 154 8.06 -23.01 11.15
CA ALA A 154 7.02 -22.06 10.76
C ALA A 154 7.67 -20.93 9.97
N ASN A 155 7.18 -20.68 8.76
CA ASN A 155 7.66 -19.61 7.90
C ASN A 155 6.67 -18.46 7.91
N PHE A 156 7.18 -17.24 8.04
CA PHE A 156 6.42 -16.00 8.07
C PHE A 156 6.98 -15.01 7.06
N LEU A 157 6.10 -14.23 6.47
CA LEU A 157 6.46 -13.03 5.72
C LEU A 157 6.02 -11.82 6.55
N ASN A 158 6.97 -11.11 7.11
CA ASN A 158 6.74 -9.88 7.86
C ASN A 158 6.74 -8.71 6.91
N ILE A 159 5.68 -7.93 6.89
CA ILE A 159 5.65 -6.65 6.22
C ILE A 159 6.13 -5.62 7.22
N ILE A 160 7.25 -4.98 6.91
CA ILE A 160 7.90 -4.03 7.80
C ILE A 160 8.06 -2.67 7.11
N ALA A 161 8.11 -1.62 7.91
CA ALA A 161 8.47 -0.28 7.48
C ALA A 161 9.22 0.45 8.59
N ARG A 162 9.86 1.57 8.27
CA ARG A 162 10.47 2.44 9.29
C ARG A 162 9.41 2.92 10.27
N ASN A 163 9.77 3.00 11.55
CA ASN A 163 8.88 3.47 12.62
C ASN A 163 8.27 4.84 12.27
N SER A 164 9.09 5.77 11.77
CA SER A 164 8.64 7.11 11.38
C SER A 164 7.55 7.15 10.30
N LEU A 165 7.33 6.06 9.56
CA LEU A 165 6.30 6.04 8.51
C LEU A 165 4.90 6.13 9.11
N ALA A 166 4.56 5.24 10.03
CA ALA A 166 3.26 5.26 10.71
C ALA A 166 3.15 6.44 11.67
N ASP A 167 4.20 6.71 12.48
CA ASP A 167 4.21 7.79 13.45
C ASP A 167 3.93 9.17 12.81
N ASN A 168 4.54 9.45 11.65
CA ASN A 168 4.30 10.72 10.95
C ASN A 168 2.89 10.81 10.37
N ILE A 169 2.33 9.71 9.88
CA ILE A 169 0.95 9.66 9.38
C ILE A 169 -0.02 9.94 10.54
N GLU A 170 0.13 9.21 11.65
CA GLU A 170 -0.69 9.38 12.85
C GLU A 170 -0.63 10.82 13.36
N LYS A 171 0.57 11.38 13.45
CA LYS A 171 0.78 12.75 13.87
C LYS A 171 0.06 13.74 12.94
N CYS A 172 0.25 13.65 11.62
CA CYS A 172 -0.36 14.57 10.68
C CYS A 172 -1.89 14.51 10.69
N VAL A 173 -2.47 13.30 10.81
CA VAL A 173 -3.92 13.12 10.85
C VAL A 173 -4.51 13.66 12.17
N HIS A 174 -3.85 13.35 13.29
CA HIS A 174 -4.25 13.86 14.60
C HIS A 174 -4.16 15.40 14.67
N ASP A 175 -3.04 15.99 14.20
CA ASP A 175 -2.85 17.44 14.21
C ASP A 175 -3.81 18.15 13.22
N ALA A 176 -4.32 17.44 12.21
CA ALA A 176 -5.38 17.92 11.33
C ALA A 176 -6.79 17.83 11.97
N GLY A 177 -6.93 17.25 13.16
CA GLY A 177 -8.18 17.14 13.92
C GLY A 177 -9.04 15.92 13.60
N PHE A 178 -8.44 14.84 13.05
CA PHE A 178 -9.14 13.60 12.69
C PHE A 178 -8.61 12.41 13.48
N GLU A 179 -9.46 11.37 13.61
CA GLU A 179 -9.12 10.10 14.21
C GLU A 179 -8.89 9.04 13.12
N ILE A 180 -7.85 8.22 13.28
CA ILE A 180 -7.60 7.08 12.41
C ILE A 180 -8.45 5.90 12.89
N ALA A 181 -9.32 5.42 12.00
CA ALA A 181 -10.06 4.17 12.23
C ALA A 181 -9.14 2.96 12.13
N GLU A 182 -8.30 2.97 11.08
CA GLU A 182 -7.34 1.92 10.79
C GLU A 182 -6.29 2.43 9.79
N LEU A 183 -5.03 2.02 9.97
CA LEU A 183 -3.97 2.16 8.98
C LEU A 183 -3.95 0.92 8.09
N LEU A 184 -4.19 1.11 6.80
CA LEU A 184 -4.26 0.02 5.84
C LEU A 184 -2.99 -0.01 4.98
N ILE A 185 -2.33 -1.14 4.91
CA ILE A 185 -1.18 -1.32 4.02
C ILE A 185 -1.70 -1.33 2.58
N THR A 186 -1.51 -0.22 1.87
CA THR A 186 -2.07 0.02 0.53
C THR A 186 -1.82 -1.14 -0.45
N PRO A 187 -0.60 -1.70 -0.59
CA PRO A 187 -0.38 -2.83 -1.50
C PRO A 187 -1.17 -4.09 -1.16
N LEU A 188 -1.44 -4.36 0.13
CA LEU A 188 -2.26 -5.50 0.54
C LEU A 188 -3.73 -5.27 0.19
N SER A 189 -4.24 -4.08 0.45
CA SER A 189 -5.60 -3.67 0.11
C SER A 189 -5.84 -3.73 -1.40
N LEU A 190 -4.91 -3.21 -2.22
CA LEU A 190 -4.94 -3.32 -3.68
C LEU A 190 -4.95 -4.77 -4.14
N GLY A 191 -4.05 -5.61 -3.61
CA GLY A 191 -4.03 -7.03 -3.90
C GLY A 191 -5.32 -7.76 -3.51
N GLY A 192 -5.97 -7.33 -2.42
CA GLY A 192 -7.27 -7.83 -1.98
C GLY A 192 -8.40 -7.50 -2.95
N THR A 193 -8.37 -6.31 -3.53
CA THR A 193 -9.46 -5.75 -4.33
C THR A 193 -9.32 -6.06 -5.83
N ILE A 194 -8.10 -5.96 -6.37
CA ILE A 194 -7.85 -6.05 -7.83
C ILE A 194 -7.68 -7.50 -8.28
N LEU A 195 -6.94 -8.31 -7.50
CA LEU A 195 -6.60 -9.68 -7.89
C LEU A 195 -7.68 -10.67 -7.46
N ASN A 196 -8.13 -11.49 -8.39
CA ASN A 196 -9.02 -12.59 -8.08
C ASN A 196 -8.27 -13.83 -7.50
N ALA A 197 -9.02 -14.77 -6.94
CA ALA A 197 -8.45 -15.96 -6.29
C ALA A 197 -7.72 -16.90 -7.27
N ALA A 198 -8.12 -16.94 -8.56
CA ALA A 198 -7.48 -17.77 -9.57
C ALA A 198 -6.11 -17.23 -9.94
N GLU A 199 -5.99 -15.91 -10.12
CA GLU A 199 -4.72 -15.21 -10.38
C GLU A 199 -3.73 -15.42 -9.24
N LYS A 200 -4.15 -15.17 -7.99
CA LYS A 200 -3.32 -15.38 -6.80
C LYS A 200 -2.87 -16.84 -6.63
N ARG A 201 -3.72 -17.80 -7.02
CA ARG A 201 -3.43 -19.21 -6.92
C ARG A 201 -2.41 -19.66 -7.96
N SER A 202 -2.60 -19.25 -9.22
CA SER A 202 -1.72 -19.61 -10.34
C SER A 202 -0.35 -18.94 -10.24
N GLY A 203 -0.29 -17.78 -9.61
CA GLY A 203 0.89 -16.96 -9.49
C GLY A 203 0.78 -15.71 -10.35
N CYS A 204 0.89 -14.54 -9.71
CA CYS A 204 0.86 -13.24 -10.39
C CYS A 204 1.72 -12.22 -9.66
N ALA A 205 2.08 -11.16 -10.37
CA ALA A 205 2.69 -9.96 -9.82
C ALA A 205 1.72 -8.80 -10.02
N LEU A 206 1.38 -8.10 -8.93
CA LEU A 206 0.71 -6.82 -8.98
C LEU A 206 1.77 -5.73 -8.96
N VAL A 207 1.82 -4.92 -10.01
CA VAL A 207 2.73 -3.80 -10.15
C VAL A 207 1.92 -2.51 -10.11
N ASP A 208 2.15 -1.71 -9.09
CA ASP A 208 1.54 -0.38 -8.90
C ASP A 208 2.60 0.68 -9.17
N ILE A 209 2.44 1.43 -10.27
CA ILE A 209 3.39 2.46 -10.71
C ILE A 209 2.83 3.83 -10.33
N GLY A 210 3.36 4.38 -9.24
CA GLY A 210 3.05 5.73 -8.78
C GLY A 210 3.94 6.81 -9.41
N SER A 211 3.87 8.00 -8.84
CA SER A 211 4.72 9.12 -9.28
C SER A 211 6.20 8.93 -8.90
N ASP A 212 6.49 8.59 -7.64
CA ASP A 212 7.85 8.47 -7.12
C ASP A 212 8.26 7.04 -6.78
N THR A 213 7.29 6.12 -6.73
CA THR A 213 7.52 4.73 -6.32
C THR A 213 6.80 3.76 -7.23
N THR A 214 7.38 2.58 -7.39
CA THR A 214 6.72 1.42 -7.98
C THR A 214 6.69 0.31 -6.95
N THR A 215 5.50 -0.17 -6.62
CA THR A 215 5.29 -1.27 -5.67
C THR A 215 5.05 -2.56 -6.43
N VAL A 216 5.75 -3.62 -6.04
CA VAL A 216 5.59 -4.96 -6.61
C VAL A 216 5.19 -5.94 -5.51
N SER A 217 4.03 -6.56 -5.69
CA SER A 217 3.49 -7.61 -4.81
C SER A 217 3.36 -8.91 -5.58
N ILE A 218 4.06 -9.96 -5.15
CA ILE A 218 4.09 -11.27 -5.83
C ILE A 218 3.26 -12.26 -5.02
N TYR A 219 2.29 -12.90 -5.69
CA TYR A 219 1.41 -13.91 -5.10
C TYR A 219 1.61 -15.25 -5.76
N THR A 220 1.59 -16.32 -4.98
CA THR A 220 1.47 -17.73 -5.45
C THR A 220 0.68 -18.52 -4.42
N LYS A 221 -0.09 -19.52 -4.86
CA LYS A 221 -0.91 -20.37 -3.98
C LYS A 221 -1.83 -19.55 -3.04
N ASN A 222 -2.38 -18.44 -3.50
CA ASN A 222 -3.19 -17.49 -2.73
C ASN A 222 -2.45 -16.72 -1.62
N ILE A 223 -1.13 -16.83 -1.52
CA ILE A 223 -0.34 -16.22 -0.45
C ILE A 223 0.60 -15.17 -1.06
N LEU A 224 0.71 -14.02 -0.41
CA LEU A 224 1.75 -13.03 -0.75
C LEU A 224 3.12 -13.61 -0.40
N ARG A 225 4.03 -13.60 -1.37
CA ARG A 225 5.39 -14.14 -1.24
C ARG A 225 6.46 -13.08 -1.15
N LYS A 226 6.20 -11.93 -1.72
CA LYS A 226 7.14 -10.82 -1.75
C LYS A 226 6.38 -9.52 -1.90
N LEU A 227 6.83 -8.50 -1.17
CA LEU A 227 6.43 -7.12 -1.34
C LEU A 227 7.69 -6.27 -1.32
N VAL A 228 7.85 -5.40 -2.31
CA VAL A 228 8.96 -4.47 -2.40
C VAL A 228 8.49 -3.16 -3.01
N VAL A 229 9.00 -2.06 -2.51
CA VAL A 229 8.80 -0.73 -3.08
C VAL A 229 10.11 -0.23 -3.67
N ILE A 230 10.08 0.04 -4.96
CA ILE A 230 11.20 0.58 -5.73
C ILE A 230 11.03 2.09 -5.74
N PRO A 231 12.03 2.89 -5.32
CA PRO A 231 11.92 4.35 -5.26
C PRO A 231 12.11 5.00 -6.64
N MET A 232 11.35 4.52 -7.61
CA MET A 232 11.25 5.02 -8.99
C MET A 232 9.80 4.97 -9.42
N GLY A 233 9.36 5.99 -10.14
CA GLY A 233 8.01 6.10 -10.66
C GLY A 233 7.93 7.00 -11.89
N SER A 234 6.75 7.46 -12.24
CA SER A 234 6.52 8.26 -13.44
C SER A 234 7.24 9.62 -13.43
N ASN A 235 7.57 10.16 -12.25
CA ASN A 235 8.36 11.40 -12.14
C ASN A 235 9.80 11.25 -12.65
N ASN A 236 10.36 10.05 -12.66
CA ASN A 236 11.67 9.81 -13.26
C ASN A 236 11.64 10.12 -14.77
N ALA A 237 10.57 9.72 -15.48
CA ALA A 237 10.40 10.07 -16.88
C ALA A 237 10.25 11.59 -17.09
N THR A 238 9.58 12.30 -16.18
CA THR A 238 9.46 13.77 -16.24
C THR A 238 10.82 14.44 -16.06
N ILE A 239 11.62 13.97 -15.10
CA ILE A 239 12.98 14.50 -14.86
C ILE A 239 13.89 14.24 -16.07
N ASP A 240 13.81 13.04 -16.64
CA ASP A 240 14.59 12.69 -17.84
C ASP A 240 14.20 13.58 -19.04
N LEU A 241 12.90 13.80 -19.26
CA LEU A 241 12.40 14.70 -20.29
C LEU A 241 12.88 16.15 -20.07
N SER A 242 12.75 16.66 -18.84
CA SER A 242 13.22 18.01 -18.48
C SER A 242 14.70 18.16 -18.77
N THR A 243 15.50 17.16 -18.41
CA THR A 243 16.96 17.17 -18.64
C THR A 243 17.30 17.09 -20.12
N CYS A 244 16.70 16.17 -20.86
CA CYS A 244 16.99 15.95 -22.28
C CYS A 244 16.54 17.12 -23.15
N LEU A 245 15.41 17.76 -22.81
CA LEU A 245 14.83 18.86 -23.58
C LEU A 245 15.27 20.23 -23.06
N THR A 246 16.00 20.28 -21.94
CA THR A 246 16.43 21.52 -21.27
C THR A 246 15.22 22.43 -20.99
N THR A 247 14.16 21.88 -20.41
CA THR A 247 12.90 22.59 -20.10
C THR A 247 12.54 22.45 -18.64
N GLU A 248 11.61 23.28 -18.16
CA GLU A 248 11.11 23.21 -16.79
C GLU A 248 10.35 21.91 -16.52
N LEU A 249 10.32 21.47 -15.26
CA LEU A 249 9.65 20.23 -14.87
C LEU A 249 8.16 20.22 -15.20
N GLU A 250 7.48 21.35 -15.06
CA GLU A 250 6.06 21.50 -15.36
C GLU A 250 5.76 21.30 -16.86
N GLU A 251 6.62 21.86 -17.73
CA GLU A 251 6.53 21.67 -19.16
C GLU A 251 6.80 20.21 -19.54
N ALA A 252 7.84 19.61 -18.96
CA ALA A 252 8.17 18.19 -19.17
C ALA A 252 7.03 17.28 -18.74
N GLU A 253 6.37 17.55 -17.61
CA GLU A 253 5.19 16.82 -17.15
C GLU A 253 4.02 16.95 -18.13
N SER A 254 3.76 18.18 -18.60
CA SER A 254 2.73 18.43 -19.60
C SER A 254 3.00 17.66 -20.92
N LEU A 255 4.26 17.63 -21.35
CA LEU A 255 4.68 16.87 -22.54
C LEU A 255 4.51 15.37 -22.33
N LYS A 256 4.92 14.85 -21.16
CA LYS A 256 4.73 13.44 -20.79
C LYS A 256 3.26 13.04 -20.82
N LEU A 257 2.38 13.83 -20.18
CA LEU A 257 0.95 13.55 -20.13
C LEU A 257 0.27 13.65 -21.48
N LYS A 258 0.67 14.60 -22.34
CA LYS A 258 0.04 14.82 -23.63
C LYS A 258 0.51 13.88 -24.73
N TYR A 259 1.80 13.54 -24.74
CA TYR A 259 2.43 12.82 -25.83
C TYR A 259 3.01 11.45 -25.41
N GLY A 260 3.17 11.20 -24.10
CA GLY A 260 3.68 9.93 -23.58
C GLY A 260 2.75 8.78 -23.97
N ARG A 261 3.36 7.66 -24.38
CA ARG A 261 2.64 6.42 -24.71
C ARG A 261 3.44 5.24 -24.17
N ALA A 262 2.72 4.24 -23.68
CA ALA A 262 3.32 2.94 -23.45
C ALA A 262 3.77 2.37 -24.79
N TRP A 263 4.96 1.76 -24.83
CA TRP A 263 5.51 1.20 -26.06
C TRP A 263 4.54 0.17 -26.66
N SER A 264 4.31 0.28 -27.97
CA SER A 264 3.57 -0.71 -28.74
C SER A 264 4.35 -1.04 -30.02
N GLU A 265 4.29 -2.27 -30.47
CA GLU A 265 5.01 -2.75 -31.67
C GLU A 265 4.55 -2.09 -33.00
N ASN A 266 3.43 -1.37 -32.98
CA ASN A 266 2.90 -0.65 -34.15
C ASN A 266 3.54 0.73 -34.30
N HIS A 267 4.86 0.78 -34.50
CA HIS A 267 5.61 2.02 -34.68
C HIS A 267 5.46 2.68 -36.08
N ASP A 268 4.82 2.03 -37.04
CA ASP A 268 4.80 2.51 -38.43
C ASP A 268 3.89 3.70 -38.72
N THR A 269 3.21 4.26 -37.72
CA THR A 269 2.40 5.47 -37.86
C THR A 269 2.86 6.61 -36.97
N ALA A 270 4.16 6.72 -36.69
CA ALA A 270 4.69 7.94 -36.10
C ALA A 270 4.49 9.10 -37.09
N GLN A 271 3.36 9.75 -37.00
CA GLN A 271 3.24 11.09 -37.56
C GLN A 271 4.37 11.90 -36.94
N ASN A 272 5.22 12.50 -37.78
CA ASN A 272 6.27 13.43 -37.37
C ASN A 272 5.59 14.69 -36.74
N ASN A 273 5.17 14.58 -35.51
CA ASN A 273 4.63 15.70 -34.76
C ASN A 273 5.83 16.51 -34.27
N ILE A 274 6.11 17.62 -34.97
CA ILE A 274 7.06 18.61 -34.47
C ILE A 274 6.40 19.32 -33.29
N ILE A 275 6.93 19.05 -32.09
CA ILE A 275 6.52 19.75 -30.86
C ILE A 275 7.40 20.95 -30.71
N LYS A 276 6.80 22.16 -30.67
CA LYS A 276 7.52 23.38 -30.30
C LYS A 276 7.56 23.50 -28.79
N ILE A 277 8.76 23.53 -28.23
CA ILE A 277 9.01 23.73 -26.81
C ILE A 277 9.43 25.19 -26.63
N SER A 278 8.83 25.89 -25.67
CA SER A 278 9.29 27.21 -25.24
C SER A 278 10.49 26.99 -24.32
N LEU A 279 11.66 27.51 -24.70
CA LEU A 279 12.88 27.52 -23.90
C LEU A 279 12.87 28.70 -22.92
#